data_8029c5e1bd7cc37f7e269209fd4c5ffd
#
_entry.id   8029c5e1bd7cc37f7e269209fd4c5ffd
#
_cell.length_a   1.000
_cell.length_b   1.000
_cell.length_c   1.000
_cell.angle_alpha   90.00
_cell.angle_beta   90.00
_cell.angle_gamma   90.00
#
_symmetry.space_group_name_H-M   'P 1'
#
loop_
_entity.id
_entity.type
_entity.pdbx_description
1 polymer ?
#
loop_
_entity_poly.entity_id
_entity_poly.type
_entity_poly.pdbx_seq_one_letter_code
_entity_poly.pdbx_strand_id
1 'polypeptide(L)'
;MKYNKLTAFLLTFATLISVFACNTMANSNFEFGSNKVNLQPSTYSLPVKMMKATNITSPSMASSCIKNATIDIGNDSKATVTIDLQAVSIMGISDWAENWQIYKGNSANGETFTADTHTNEENEVDQISFEVPDNSYDGVYVNLFVPAISLNTNAYLAFDYDNAVDTNTSKFYTGTAHISQFGEYDINATVEVKDGKIKGITVTGDNFKGTYATINQNILQTAFNGLKDAFTGKDATNAEEVHNIDAVTGATYSSNGIIDAVMNALNLAIEDEVINLPTEQLKAGIYSVDIAYYS
;
A
#
# COMPACT_ATOMS: atom_id res chain seq x y z
N MET A 1 19.04 58.33 -15.51
CA MET A 1 17.80 57.61 -15.26
C MET A 1 18.13 56.14 -15.15
N LYS A 2 18.29 55.63 -13.89
CA LYS A 2 18.67 54.25 -13.60
C LYS A 2 17.38 53.54 -13.25
N TYR A 3 16.87 52.64 -14.10
CA TYR A 3 15.78 51.77 -13.77
C TYR A 3 16.33 50.42 -13.25
N ASN A 4 15.82 50.06 -12.11
CA ASN A 4 16.21 48.91 -11.30
C ASN A 4 15.97 47.54 -12.00
N LYS A 5 17.00 46.71 -12.04
CA LYS A 5 16.96 45.29 -12.43
C LYS A 5 16.47 44.36 -11.30
N LEU A 6 15.58 44.83 -10.42
CA LEU A 6 15.16 44.06 -9.24
C LEU A 6 13.73 43.51 -9.33
N THR A 7 13.06 43.63 -10.47
CA THR A 7 11.67 43.16 -10.62
C THR A 7 11.50 41.95 -11.55
N ALA A 8 12.58 41.37 -12.04
CA ALA A 8 12.53 40.19 -12.92
C ALA A 8 12.79 38.84 -12.22
N PHE A 9 13.10 38.83 -10.91
CA PHE A 9 13.43 37.58 -10.21
C PHE A 9 12.31 37.03 -9.32
N LEU A 10 11.18 37.71 -9.24
CA LEU A 10 10.06 37.31 -8.39
C LEU A 10 8.88 36.64 -9.17
N LEU A 11 9.01 36.48 -10.50
CA LEU A 11 7.94 35.94 -11.34
C LEU A 11 8.20 34.53 -11.89
N THR A 12 9.34 33.93 -11.57
CA THR A 12 9.69 32.59 -12.04
C THR A 12 9.54 31.49 -10.99
N PHE A 13 9.14 31.82 -9.78
CA PHE A 13 8.93 30.82 -8.70
C PHE A 13 7.47 30.41 -8.51
N ALA A 14 6.54 31.01 -9.24
CA ALA A 14 5.09 30.72 -9.13
C ALA A 14 4.54 29.82 -10.24
N THR A 15 5.36 29.33 -11.16
CA THR A 15 4.89 28.52 -12.31
C THR A 15 5.41 27.10 -12.36
N LEU A 16 6.01 26.58 -11.28
CA LEU A 16 6.47 25.18 -11.24
C LEU A 16 5.57 24.27 -10.36
N ILE A 17 4.39 24.76 -9.98
CA ILE A 17 3.40 23.95 -9.21
C ILE A 17 2.20 23.53 -10.08
N SER A 18 2.25 23.68 -11.39
CA SER A 18 1.08 23.37 -12.23
C SER A 18 1.41 22.59 -13.49
N VAL A 19 2.22 21.52 -13.37
CA VAL A 19 2.20 20.46 -14.39
C VAL A 19 2.26 19.10 -13.71
N PHE A 20 1.49 18.87 -12.66
CA PHE A 20 0.77 17.63 -12.61
C PHE A 20 -0.43 17.87 -13.51
N ALA A 21 -0.30 17.53 -14.77
CA ALA A 21 -1.45 17.30 -15.60
C ALA A 21 -2.27 16.26 -14.86
N CYS A 22 -3.28 16.74 -14.14
CA CYS A 22 -4.47 15.96 -13.91
C CYS A 22 -4.94 15.59 -15.31
N ASN A 23 -4.53 14.43 -15.81
CA ASN A 23 -5.27 13.76 -16.82
C ASN A 23 -6.66 13.60 -16.19
N THR A 24 -7.57 14.47 -16.55
CA THR A 24 -8.99 14.21 -16.42
C THR A 24 -9.26 13.03 -17.33
N MET A 25 -8.90 11.84 -16.88
CA MET A 25 -9.51 10.61 -17.35
C MET A 25 -10.99 10.84 -17.16
N ALA A 26 -11.78 10.65 -18.21
CA ALA A 26 -13.21 10.63 -18.10
C ALA A 26 -13.54 9.80 -16.86
N ASN A 27 -14.19 10.42 -15.87
CA ASN A 27 -14.62 9.73 -14.65
C ASN A 27 -15.64 8.66 -15.07
N SER A 28 -15.16 7.51 -15.47
CA SER A 28 -15.96 6.32 -15.52
C SER A 28 -16.14 5.89 -14.06
N ASN A 29 -17.24 6.33 -13.46
CA ASN A 29 -17.62 5.91 -12.12
C ASN A 29 -17.98 4.42 -12.18
N PHE A 30 -17.09 3.56 -11.72
CA PHE A 30 -17.37 2.15 -11.54
C PHE A 30 -17.98 1.96 -10.16
N GLU A 31 -19.27 1.61 -10.15
CA GLU A 31 -20.02 1.35 -8.92
C GLU A 31 -19.98 -0.16 -8.62
N PHE A 32 -19.50 -0.53 -7.44
CA PHE A 32 -19.37 -1.89 -6.96
C PHE A 32 -20.30 -2.17 -5.78
N GLY A 33 -20.86 -3.38 -5.77
CA GLY A 33 -21.73 -3.83 -4.69
C GLY A 33 -23.08 -3.14 -4.63
N SER A 34 -23.91 -3.59 -3.70
CA SER A 34 -25.25 -3.05 -3.46
C SER A 34 -25.22 -1.60 -2.95
N ASN A 35 -24.15 -1.21 -2.26
CA ASN A 35 -23.92 0.14 -1.76
C ASN A 35 -23.39 1.10 -2.83
N LYS A 36 -23.13 0.60 -4.06
CA LYS A 36 -22.62 1.42 -5.19
C LYS A 36 -21.32 2.16 -4.84
N VAL A 37 -20.39 1.44 -4.25
CA VAL A 37 -19.07 2.00 -3.92
C VAL A 37 -18.33 2.37 -5.20
N ASN A 38 -17.87 3.60 -5.28
CA ASN A 38 -17.15 4.11 -6.44
C ASN A 38 -15.66 3.85 -6.28
N LEU A 39 -15.15 2.84 -6.96
CA LEU A 39 -13.73 2.53 -7.02
C LEU A 39 -13.17 2.96 -8.39
N GLN A 40 -12.06 3.66 -8.38
CA GLN A 40 -11.37 4.09 -9.61
C GLN A 40 -10.45 2.97 -10.13
N PRO A 41 -10.02 3.01 -11.39
CA PRO A 41 -9.04 2.07 -11.92
C PRO A 41 -7.77 2.06 -11.06
N SER A 42 -7.54 0.97 -10.33
CA SER A 42 -6.41 0.75 -9.41
C SER A 42 -6.48 -0.66 -8.84
N THR A 43 -5.48 -1.06 -8.07
CA THR A 43 -5.49 -2.29 -7.29
C THR A 43 -5.84 -1.97 -5.84
N TYR A 44 -6.82 -2.66 -5.28
CA TYR A 44 -7.27 -2.49 -3.90
C TYR A 44 -7.03 -3.77 -3.10
N SER A 45 -6.65 -3.64 -1.84
CA SER A 45 -6.84 -4.71 -0.85
C SER A 45 -8.34 -4.81 -0.60
N LEU A 46 -8.91 -6.00 -0.78
CA LEU A 46 -10.35 -6.25 -0.69
C LEU A 46 -10.63 -7.25 0.43
N PRO A 47 -11.29 -6.86 1.53
CA PRO A 47 -11.72 -7.82 2.52
C PRO A 47 -12.74 -8.80 1.91
N VAL A 48 -12.43 -10.11 1.99
CA VAL A 48 -13.27 -11.18 1.46
C VAL A 48 -13.61 -12.17 2.57
N LYS A 49 -14.90 -12.53 2.66
CA LYS A 49 -15.37 -13.56 3.61
C LYS A 49 -16.03 -14.68 2.86
N MET A 50 -15.70 -15.94 3.19
CA MET A 50 -16.40 -17.08 2.64
C MET A 50 -17.60 -17.42 3.51
N MET A 51 -18.79 -17.34 2.91
CA MET A 51 -20.08 -17.57 3.53
C MET A 51 -20.71 -18.86 3.01
N LYS A 52 -21.71 -19.39 3.70
CA LYS A 52 -22.48 -20.53 3.22
C LYS A 52 -23.31 -20.15 1.99
N ALA A 53 -23.25 -20.94 0.91
CA ALA A 53 -24.06 -20.67 -0.29
C ALA A 53 -25.57 -20.67 -0.01
N THR A 54 -26.02 -21.46 0.99
CA THR A 54 -27.43 -21.56 1.41
C THR A 54 -27.88 -20.45 2.34
N ASN A 55 -26.93 -19.73 2.95
CA ASN A 55 -27.20 -18.61 3.85
C ASN A 55 -25.97 -17.69 3.89
N ILE A 56 -25.96 -16.69 3.02
CA ILE A 56 -24.84 -15.75 2.83
C ILE A 56 -24.58 -14.82 4.02
N THR A 57 -25.36 -14.90 5.08
CA THR A 57 -25.11 -14.17 6.35
C THR A 57 -24.38 -15.02 7.39
N SER A 58 -24.14 -16.31 7.10
CA SER A 58 -23.48 -17.25 8.00
C SER A 58 -22.13 -17.66 7.43
N PRO A 59 -21.03 -17.59 8.20
CA PRO A 59 -19.71 -18.02 7.75
C PRO A 59 -19.70 -19.49 7.32
N SER A 60 -18.95 -19.79 6.27
CA SER A 60 -18.62 -21.16 5.88
C SER A 60 -17.58 -21.75 6.86
N MET A 61 -17.59 -23.08 7.03
CA MET A 61 -16.50 -23.75 7.76
C MET A 61 -15.15 -23.63 7.05
N ALA A 62 -15.16 -23.44 5.74
CA ALA A 62 -13.96 -23.22 4.94
C ALA A 62 -13.50 -21.75 4.92
N SER A 63 -14.13 -20.83 5.68
CA SER A 63 -13.77 -19.39 5.66
C SER A 63 -12.33 -19.11 6.06
N SER A 64 -11.70 -19.99 6.83
CA SER A 64 -10.29 -19.87 7.23
C SER A 64 -9.29 -20.10 6.08
N CYS A 65 -9.72 -20.59 4.92
CA CYS A 65 -8.80 -20.77 3.79
C CYS A 65 -8.44 -19.45 3.10
N ILE A 66 -9.21 -18.38 3.30
CA ILE A 66 -8.90 -17.03 2.76
C ILE A 66 -7.84 -16.39 3.64
N LYS A 67 -6.70 -16.05 3.04
CA LYS A 67 -5.60 -15.33 3.71
C LYS A 67 -5.65 -13.85 3.43
N ASN A 68 -5.60 -13.47 2.16
CA ASN A 68 -5.70 -12.10 1.67
C ASN A 68 -6.51 -12.09 0.37
N ALA A 69 -7.00 -10.93 -0.01
CA ALA A 69 -7.55 -10.74 -1.35
C ALA A 69 -7.27 -9.33 -1.87
N THR A 70 -7.13 -9.23 -3.18
CA THR A 70 -7.03 -7.97 -3.90
C THR A 70 -8.04 -7.94 -5.04
N ILE A 71 -8.44 -6.75 -5.43
CA ILE A 71 -9.19 -6.51 -6.65
C ILE A 71 -8.43 -5.52 -7.51
N ASP A 72 -8.18 -5.88 -8.76
CA ASP A 72 -7.61 -5.01 -9.78
C ASP A 72 -8.73 -4.51 -10.69
N ILE A 73 -8.88 -3.20 -10.78
CA ILE A 73 -9.91 -2.55 -11.57
C ILE A 73 -9.24 -1.91 -12.79
N GLY A 74 -9.54 -2.46 -13.96
CA GLY A 74 -9.04 -1.95 -15.23
C GLY A 74 -9.78 -0.70 -15.72
N ASN A 75 -9.16 0.01 -16.68
CA ASN A 75 -9.79 1.16 -17.34
C ASN A 75 -11.00 0.79 -18.22
N ASP A 76 -11.20 -0.49 -18.50
CA ASP A 76 -12.30 -1.07 -19.29
C ASP A 76 -13.50 -1.50 -18.43
N SER A 77 -13.53 -1.13 -17.15
CA SER A 77 -14.56 -1.51 -16.18
C SER A 77 -14.53 -2.99 -15.77
N LYS A 78 -13.51 -3.73 -16.15
CA LYS A 78 -13.34 -5.11 -15.70
C LYS A 78 -12.63 -5.13 -14.37
N ALA A 79 -13.07 -6.05 -13.51
CA ALA A 79 -12.50 -6.24 -12.20
C ALA A 79 -12.01 -7.69 -12.06
N THR A 80 -10.74 -7.85 -11.72
CA THR A 80 -10.14 -9.16 -11.44
C THR A 80 -9.89 -9.29 -9.94
N VAL A 81 -10.45 -10.29 -9.31
CA VAL A 81 -10.18 -10.62 -7.90
C VAL A 81 -9.12 -11.70 -7.84
N THR A 82 -8.09 -11.45 -7.02
CA THR A 82 -7.06 -12.44 -6.68
C THR A 82 -7.13 -12.72 -5.19
N ILE A 83 -7.16 -13.99 -4.80
CA ILE A 83 -7.30 -14.45 -3.43
C ILE A 83 -6.14 -15.36 -3.08
N ASP A 84 -5.35 -14.96 -2.08
CA ASP A 84 -4.34 -15.81 -1.47
C ASP A 84 -5.02 -16.79 -0.53
N LEU A 85 -4.64 -18.06 -0.65
CA LEU A 85 -5.24 -19.15 0.09
C LEU A 85 -4.27 -19.73 1.12
N GLN A 86 -4.82 -20.44 2.07
CA GLN A 86 -4.12 -21.32 3.01
C GLN A 86 -4.94 -22.58 3.23
N ALA A 87 -4.34 -23.58 3.82
CA ALA A 87 -5.05 -24.82 4.12
C ALA A 87 -6.30 -24.55 4.98
N VAL A 88 -7.42 -25.14 4.59
CA VAL A 88 -8.64 -25.13 5.39
C VAL A 88 -8.51 -26.22 6.48
N SER A 89 -8.88 -25.87 7.72
CA SER A 89 -8.89 -26.83 8.83
C SER A 89 -10.33 -27.12 9.24
N ILE A 90 -10.75 -28.37 9.06
CA ILE A 90 -12.10 -28.84 9.41
C ILE A 90 -11.95 -30.07 10.32
N MET A 91 -12.45 -29.99 11.55
CA MET A 91 -12.43 -31.09 12.53
C MET A 91 -11.01 -31.69 12.78
N GLY A 92 -9.96 -30.85 12.72
CA GLY A 92 -8.58 -31.24 12.94
C GLY A 92 -7.90 -31.86 11.71
N ILE A 93 -8.56 -31.91 10.56
CA ILE A 93 -7.98 -32.27 9.28
C ILE A 93 -7.71 -30.95 8.52
N SER A 94 -6.47 -30.77 8.06
CA SER A 94 -6.09 -29.62 7.26
C SER A 94 -5.76 -30.05 5.84
N ASP A 95 -6.30 -29.34 4.85
CA ASP A 95 -6.06 -29.60 3.44
C ASP A 95 -6.30 -28.34 2.62
N TRP A 96 -5.82 -28.32 1.39
CA TRP A 96 -6.00 -27.22 0.46
C TRP A 96 -7.24 -27.44 -0.41
N ALA A 97 -7.95 -26.35 -0.67
CA ALA A 97 -9.11 -26.40 -1.55
C ALA A 97 -8.68 -26.32 -3.02
N GLU A 98 -9.27 -27.16 -3.84
CA GLU A 98 -8.96 -27.32 -5.25
C GLU A 98 -10.21 -27.12 -6.13
N ASN A 99 -10.02 -27.17 -7.47
CA ASN A 99 -11.08 -27.18 -8.48
C ASN A 99 -12.08 -26.03 -8.33
N TRP A 100 -11.54 -24.82 -8.13
CA TRP A 100 -12.35 -23.63 -7.96
C TRP A 100 -13.14 -23.29 -9.22
N GLN A 101 -14.45 -23.33 -9.11
CA GLN A 101 -15.39 -22.95 -10.14
C GLN A 101 -16.18 -21.72 -9.70
N ILE A 102 -16.23 -20.70 -10.54
CA ILE A 102 -16.94 -19.45 -10.28
C ILE A 102 -18.27 -19.48 -11.03
N TYR A 103 -19.38 -19.25 -10.34
CA TYR A 103 -20.70 -19.15 -10.99
C TYR A 103 -20.84 -17.80 -11.67
N LYS A 104 -21.33 -17.80 -12.92
CA LYS A 104 -21.58 -16.58 -13.70
C LYS A 104 -22.78 -15.77 -13.24
N GLY A 105 -23.64 -16.34 -12.41
CA GLY A 105 -24.88 -15.72 -11.94
C GLY A 105 -24.98 -15.58 -10.44
N ASN A 106 -26.05 -14.95 -9.98
CA ASN A 106 -26.35 -14.68 -8.57
C ASN A 106 -26.88 -15.89 -7.79
N SER A 107 -26.44 -17.10 -8.11
CA SER A 107 -26.85 -18.33 -7.40
C SER A 107 -25.83 -19.43 -7.60
N ALA A 108 -25.78 -20.36 -6.65
CA ALA A 108 -24.94 -21.56 -6.76
C ALA A 108 -25.55 -22.61 -7.72
N ASN A 109 -26.20 -22.16 -8.78
CA ASN A 109 -26.80 -23.00 -9.83
C ASN A 109 -26.55 -22.33 -11.19
N GLY A 110 -26.18 -23.12 -12.18
CA GLY A 110 -25.99 -22.61 -13.54
C GLY A 110 -24.57 -22.76 -14.05
N GLU A 111 -24.23 -21.94 -15.03
CA GLU A 111 -22.93 -22.01 -15.67
C GLU A 111 -21.80 -21.52 -14.74
N THR A 112 -20.69 -22.22 -14.82
CA THR A 112 -19.45 -21.86 -14.14
C THR A 112 -18.30 -21.67 -15.15
N PHE A 113 -17.26 -21.06 -14.68
CA PHE A 113 -15.94 -21.10 -15.31
C PHE A 113 -14.87 -21.39 -14.24
N THR A 114 -13.75 -21.95 -14.66
CA THR A 114 -12.67 -22.30 -13.75
C THR A 114 -11.87 -21.04 -13.42
N ALA A 115 -11.58 -20.79 -12.14
CA ALA A 115 -10.64 -19.76 -11.74
C ALA A 115 -9.22 -20.12 -12.20
N ASP A 116 -8.42 -19.13 -12.57
CA ASP A 116 -6.99 -19.31 -12.75
C ASP A 116 -6.37 -19.63 -11.39
N THR A 117 -5.42 -20.57 -11.35
CA THR A 117 -4.80 -21.04 -10.12
C THR A 117 -3.29 -20.89 -10.16
N HIS A 118 -2.71 -20.48 -9.04
CA HIS A 118 -1.30 -20.64 -8.77
C HIS A 118 -1.12 -21.77 -7.75
N THR A 119 0.01 -22.50 -7.85
CA THR A 119 0.37 -23.56 -6.90
C THR A 119 1.75 -23.28 -6.29
N ASN A 120 1.89 -23.58 -5.01
CA ASN A 120 3.17 -23.54 -4.32
C ASN A 120 4.11 -24.67 -4.75
N GLU A 121 5.30 -24.75 -4.15
CA GLU A 121 6.31 -25.78 -4.44
C GLU A 121 5.83 -27.22 -4.14
N GLU A 122 4.81 -27.38 -3.31
CA GLU A 122 4.19 -28.65 -2.91
C GLU A 122 3.01 -29.04 -3.81
N ASN A 123 2.76 -28.27 -4.88
CA ASN A 123 1.63 -28.36 -5.82
C ASN A 123 0.26 -28.14 -5.17
N GLU A 124 0.18 -27.41 -4.08
CA GLU A 124 -1.06 -27.00 -3.44
C GLU A 124 -1.53 -25.66 -4.01
N VAL A 125 -2.84 -25.51 -4.24
CA VAL A 125 -3.43 -24.27 -4.78
C VAL A 125 -3.40 -23.21 -3.69
N ASP A 126 -2.42 -22.31 -3.74
CA ASP A 126 -2.19 -21.24 -2.77
C ASP A 126 -2.73 -19.88 -3.22
N GLN A 127 -3.18 -19.75 -4.47
CA GLN A 127 -3.83 -18.55 -4.98
C GLN A 127 -4.83 -18.90 -6.09
N ILE A 128 -5.92 -18.15 -6.13
CA ILE A 128 -6.88 -18.16 -7.26
C ILE A 128 -7.08 -16.75 -7.78
N SER A 129 -7.37 -16.64 -9.08
CA SER A 129 -7.71 -15.36 -9.72
C SER A 129 -8.86 -15.53 -10.71
N PHE A 130 -9.74 -14.55 -10.79
CA PHE A 130 -10.87 -14.60 -11.74
C PHE A 130 -11.42 -13.20 -12.01
N GLU A 131 -11.95 -13.00 -13.22
CA GLU A 131 -12.74 -11.81 -13.56
C GLU A 131 -14.10 -11.88 -12.86
N VAL A 132 -14.51 -10.84 -12.18
CA VAL A 132 -15.81 -10.74 -11.53
C VAL A 132 -16.91 -10.74 -12.62
N PRO A 133 -17.84 -11.69 -12.59
CA PRO A 133 -18.85 -11.85 -13.67
C PRO A 133 -19.75 -10.62 -13.84
N ASP A 134 -20.08 -9.92 -12.74
CA ASP A 134 -20.81 -8.66 -12.71
C ASP A 134 -20.27 -7.81 -11.56
N ASN A 135 -19.83 -6.62 -11.87
CA ASN A 135 -19.23 -5.70 -10.90
C ASN A 135 -20.25 -5.08 -9.93
N SER A 136 -21.54 -5.30 -10.13
CA SER A 136 -22.61 -4.89 -9.22
C SER A 136 -22.87 -5.88 -8.08
N TYR A 137 -22.25 -7.07 -8.12
CA TYR A 137 -22.47 -8.10 -7.10
C TYR A 137 -21.65 -7.81 -5.83
N ASP A 138 -22.26 -8.05 -4.67
CA ASP A 138 -21.58 -8.01 -3.37
C ASP A 138 -20.67 -9.25 -3.15
N GLY A 139 -20.51 -10.08 -4.15
CA GLY A 139 -19.69 -11.26 -4.13
C GLY A 139 -20.08 -12.26 -5.22
N VAL A 140 -19.47 -13.42 -5.19
CA VAL A 140 -19.68 -14.49 -6.17
C VAL A 140 -19.95 -15.82 -5.50
N TYR A 141 -20.81 -16.65 -6.11
CA TYR A 141 -20.91 -18.04 -5.72
C TYR A 141 -19.76 -18.84 -6.32
N VAL A 142 -19.24 -19.78 -5.54
CA VAL A 142 -18.13 -20.65 -5.95
C VAL A 142 -18.45 -22.09 -5.62
N ASN A 143 -17.90 -23.03 -6.38
CA ASN A 143 -17.79 -24.42 -6.03
C ASN A 143 -16.31 -24.77 -5.83
N LEU A 144 -16.00 -25.53 -4.81
CA LEU A 144 -14.65 -25.95 -4.49
C LEU A 144 -14.63 -27.39 -3.95
N PHE A 145 -13.50 -28.06 -4.09
CA PHE A 145 -13.28 -29.40 -3.59
C PHE A 145 -12.19 -29.42 -2.53
N VAL A 146 -12.43 -30.13 -1.42
CA VAL A 146 -11.44 -30.37 -0.35
C VAL A 146 -11.11 -31.85 -0.31
N PRO A 147 -9.94 -32.27 -0.83
CA PRO A 147 -9.60 -33.68 -1.05
C PRO A 147 -9.63 -34.54 0.21
N ALA A 148 -8.97 -34.10 1.30
CA ALA A 148 -8.83 -34.90 2.52
C ALA A 148 -10.13 -35.37 3.16
N ILE A 149 -11.23 -34.66 2.89
CA ILE A 149 -12.57 -35.02 3.39
C ILE A 149 -13.54 -35.35 2.25
N SER A 150 -13.01 -35.46 1.00
CA SER A 150 -13.80 -35.71 -0.22
C SER A 150 -15.03 -34.83 -0.32
N LEU A 151 -14.91 -33.56 0.07
CA LEU A 151 -16.02 -32.61 0.11
C LEU A 151 -16.00 -31.73 -1.14
N ASN A 152 -17.06 -31.87 -1.95
CA ASN A 152 -17.38 -30.90 -2.99
C ASN A 152 -18.52 -30.01 -2.46
N THR A 153 -18.29 -28.71 -2.39
CA THR A 153 -19.22 -27.80 -1.75
C THR A 153 -19.33 -26.44 -2.47
N ASN A 154 -20.51 -25.84 -2.35
CA ASN A 154 -20.74 -24.47 -2.78
C ASN A 154 -20.57 -23.52 -1.61
N ALA A 155 -19.96 -22.37 -1.89
CA ALA A 155 -19.80 -21.26 -0.96
C ALA A 155 -20.16 -19.94 -1.66
N TYR A 156 -20.20 -18.87 -0.90
CA TYR A 156 -20.34 -17.50 -1.40
C TYR A 156 -19.16 -16.68 -0.89
N LEU A 157 -18.39 -16.09 -1.80
CA LEU A 157 -17.34 -15.14 -1.50
C LEU A 157 -17.96 -13.75 -1.43
N ALA A 158 -18.16 -13.25 -0.22
CA ALA A 158 -18.67 -11.90 0.02
C ALA A 158 -17.54 -10.89 -0.05
N PHE A 159 -17.71 -9.86 -0.86
CA PHE A 159 -16.75 -8.77 -1.08
C PHE A 159 -17.17 -7.54 -0.28
N ASP A 160 -16.27 -7.00 0.51
CA ASP A 160 -16.49 -5.80 1.28
C ASP A 160 -15.86 -4.58 0.58
N TYR A 161 -16.58 -4.07 -0.42
CA TYR A 161 -16.11 -2.92 -1.20
C TYR A 161 -16.07 -1.62 -0.39
N ASP A 162 -16.88 -1.48 0.65
CA ASP A 162 -16.89 -0.31 1.53
C ASP A 162 -15.56 -0.15 2.29
N ASN A 163 -14.88 -1.27 2.55
CA ASN A 163 -13.59 -1.32 3.22
C ASN A 163 -12.42 -1.67 2.27
N ALA A 164 -12.63 -1.55 0.96
CA ALA A 164 -11.54 -1.72 -0.01
C ALA A 164 -10.53 -0.57 0.12
N VAL A 165 -9.24 -0.90 0.22
CA VAL A 165 -8.14 0.07 0.39
C VAL A 165 -7.29 0.10 -0.86
N ASP A 166 -7.17 1.27 -1.51
CA ASP A 166 -6.32 1.43 -2.69
C ASP A 166 -4.84 1.19 -2.32
N THR A 167 -4.28 0.09 -2.82
CA THR A 167 -2.87 -0.27 -2.62
C THR A 167 -1.94 0.54 -3.53
N ASN A 168 -2.49 1.22 -4.54
CA ASN A 168 -1.75 2.00 -5.51
C ASN A 168 -1.60 3.48 -5.10
N THR A 169 -2.27 3.89 -4.01
CA THR A 169 -2.17 5.25 -3.49
C THR A 169 -0.83 5.47 -2.82
N SER A 170 -0.10 6.50 -3.23
CA SER A 170 1.09 6.93 -2.51
C SER A 170 0.73 7.48 -1.13
N LYS A 171 1.45 7.06 -0.11
CA LYS A 171 1.40 7.64 1.24
C LYS A 171 2.56 8.62 1.40
N PHE A 172 2.32 9.70 2.14
CA PHE A 172 3.33 10.73 2.40
C PHE A 172 3.62 10.80 3.89
N TYR A 173 4.89 10.65 4.23
CA TYR A 173 5.37 10.69 5.61
C TYR A 173 6.34 11.85 5.77
N THR A 174 6.30 12.52 6.93
CA THR A 174 7.18 13.66 7.21
C THR A 174 8.07 13.37 8.40
N GLY A 175 9.33 13.76 8.30
CA GLY A 175 10.29 13.66 9.38
C GLY A 175 11.20 14.88 9.42
N THR A 176 11.76 15.16 10.58
CA THR A 176 12.64 16.32 10.79
C THR A 176 13.96 15.88 11.43
N ALA A 177 15.05 16.62 11.11
CA ALA A 177 16.32 16.49 11.77
C ALA A 177 16.91 17.87 12.05
N HIS A 178 17.64 18.00 13.17
CA HIS A 178 18.29 19.23 13.56
C HIS A 178 19.80 19.16 13.34
N ILE A 179 20.38 20.18 12.69
CA ILE A 179 21.81 20.31 12.48
C ILE A 179 22.35 21.43 13.36
N SER A 180 23.42 21.15 14.10
CA SER A 180 24.11 22.12 14.99
C SER A 180 25.57 22.42 14.58
N GLN A 181 26.08 21.73 13.56
CA GLN A 181 27.46 21.94 13.08
C GLN A 181 27.51 23.08 12.06
N PHE A 182 28.48 23.99 12.26
CA PHE A 182 28.71 25.17 11.41
C PHE A 182 27.49 26.12 11.28
N GLY A 183 26.67 26.19 12.32
CA GLY A 183 25.42 26.93 12.39
C GLY A 183 24.24 25.99 12.63
N GLU A 184 23.15 26.56 13.09
CA GLU A 184 21.92 25.78 13.38
C GLU A 184 20.91 25.90 12.24
N TYR A 185 20.28 24.79 11.88
CA TYR A 185 19.12 24.75 10.99
C TYR A 185 18.40 23.41 11.12
N ASP A 186 17.14 23.42 10.71
CA ASP A 186 16.30 22.24 10.69
C ASP A 186 16.10 21.75 9.25
N ILE A 187 16.07 20.45 9.08
CA ILE A 187 15.80 19.77 7.81
C ILE A 187 14.46 19.07 7.95
N ASN A 188 13.53 19.34 7.03
CA ASN A 188 12.24 18.67 6.95
C ASN A 188 12.23 17.83 5.67
N ALA A 189 11.99 16.52 5.81
CA ALA A 189 11.84 15.61 4.70
C ALA A 189 10.38 15.16 4.59
N THR A 190 9.87 15.08 3.36
CA THR A 190 8.63 14.38 3.03
C THR A 190 8.98 13.21 2.14
N VAL A 191 8.60 12.00 2.56
CA VAL A 191 8.86 10.74 1.86
C VAL A 191 7.58 10.24 1.24
N GLU A 192 7.60 10.03 -0.07
CA GLU A 192 6.52 9.38 -0.80
C GLU A 192 6.77 7.87 -0.81
N VAL A 193 5.84 7.10 -0.25
CA VAL A 193 5.87 5.63 -0.22
C VAL A 193 4.70 5.08 -1.02
N LYS A 194 5.00 4.11 -1.89
CA LYS A 194 4.02 3.37 -2.66
C LYS A 194 4.48 1.92 -2.76
N ASP A 195 3.57 0.96 -2.55
CA ASP A 195 3.87 -0.48 -2.58
C ASP A 195 5.03 -0.88 -1.64
N GLY A 196 5.08 -0.27 -0.45
CA GLY A 196 6.17 -0.50 0.52
C GLY A 196 7.54 0.05 0.10
N LYS A 197 7.63 0.76 -1.03
CA LYS A 197 8.87 1.33 -1.55
C LYS A 197 8.85 2.85 -1.59
N ILE A 198 10.00 3.47 -1.31
CA ILE A 198 10.19 4.91 -1.48
C ILE A 198 10.12 5.25 -2.97
N LYS A 199 9.21 6.12 -3.36
CA LYS A 199 9.09 6.64 -4.73
C LYS A 199 9.88 7.92 -4.94
N GLY A 200 10.00 8.72 -3.89
CA GLY A 200 10.75 9.95 -3.92
C GLY A 200 10.76 10.62 -2.58
N ILE A 201 11.63 11.63 -2.45
CA ILE A 201 11.70 12.50 -1.28
C ILE A 201 11.68 13.96 -1.72
N THR A 202 11.15 14.81 -0.87
CA THR A 202 11.35 16.27 -0.94
C THR A 202 11.95 16.74 0.37
N VAL A 203 12.86 17.71 0.28
CA VAL A 203 13.57 18.24 1.43
C VAL A 203 13.50 19.76 1.45
N THR A 204 13.21 20.31 2.61
CA THR A 204 13.29 21.74 2.87
C THR A 204 14.13 21.98 4.12
N GLY A 205 14.78 23.16 4.20
CA GLY A 205 15.46 23.58 5.39
C GLY A 205 14.89 24.89 5.91
N ASP A 206 14.82 25.02 7.22
CA ASP A 206 14.42 26.25 7.88
C ASP A 206 15.29 26.59 9.10
N ASN A 207 14.96 27.66 9.80
CA ASN A 207 15.64 28.11 11.03
C ASN A 207 17.16 28.29 10.88
N PHE A 208 17.66 28.59 9.67
CA PHE A 208 19.08 28.81 9.44
C PHE A 208 19.62 29.97 10.26
N LYS A 209 20.58 29.69 11.17
CA LYS A 209 21.20 30.66 12.07
C LYS A 209 22.72 30.71 11.91
N GLY A 210 23.29 31.84 12.36
CA GLY A 210 24.72 32.03 12.40
C GLY A 210 25.33 32.58 11.10
N THR A 211 26.65 32.73 11.08
CA THR A 211 27.41 33.34 9.97
C THR A 211 27.33 32.53 8.68
N TYR A 212 27.11 31.25 8.79
CA TYR A 212 27.09 30.31 7.65
C TYR A 212 25.68 30.02 7.11
N ALA A 213 24.63 30.73 7.55
CA ALA A 213 23.23 30.46 7.19
C ALA A 213 23.02 30.32 5.67
N THR A 214 23.49 31.27 4.86
CA THR A 214 23.39 31.24 3.40
C THR A 214 24.19 30.09 2.76
N ILE A 215 25.36 29.79 3.33
CA ILE A 215 26.22 28.71 2.86
C ILE A 215 25.54 27.37 3.13
N ASN A 216 24.98 27.20 4.33
CA ASN A 216 24.27 25.98 4.71
C ASN A 216 23.03 25.71 3.83
N GLN A 217 22.30 26.74 3.40
CA GLN A 217 21.21 26.58 2.42
C GLN A 217 21.72 25.98 1.10
N ASN A 218 22.85 26.47 0.58
CA ASN A 218 23.44 25.96 -0.66
C ASN A 218 23.99 24.54 -0.49
N ILE A 219 24.60 24.24 0.66
CA ILE A 219 25.13 22.91 0.99
C ILE A 219 23.97 21.90 1.14
N LEU A 220 22.87 22.28 1.79
CA LEU A 220 21.68 21.43 1.87
C LEU A 220 21.13 21.11 0.49
N GLN A 221 21.05 22.09 -0.40
CA GLN A 221 20.61 21.84 -1.79
C GLN A 221 21.56 20.92 -2.55
N THR A 222 22.88 21.05 -2.32
CA THR A 222 23.90 20.17 -2.91
C THR A 222 23.75 18.75 -2.38
N ALA A 223 23.56 18.57 -1.08
CA ALA A 223 23.31 17.28 -0.45
C ALA A 223 22.04 16.63 -1.02
N PHE A 224 20.94 17.36 -1.07
CA PHE A 224 19.68 16.85 -1.60
C PHE A 224 19.78 16.39 -3.06
N ASN A 225 20.39 17.20 -3.93
CA ASN A 225 20.59 16.86 -5.33
C ASN A 225 21.43 15.59 -5.53
N GLY A 226 22.40 15.35 -4.64
CA GLY A 226 23.24 14.15 -4.70
C GLY A 226 22.59 12.91 -4.10
N LEU A 227 21.61 13.07 -3.18
CA LEU A 227 21.01 11.95 -2.44
C LEU A 227 19.66 11.52 -2.95
N LYS A 228 18.84 12.40 -3.56
CA LYS A 228 17.42 12.15 -3.86
C LYS A 228 17.16 10.82 -4.60
N ASP A 229 18.04 10.47 -5.54
CA ASP A 229 17.90 9.26 -6.33
C ASP A 229 18.32 7.99 -5.57
N ALA A 230 19.18 8.13 -4.54
CA ALA A 230 19.65 7.02 -3.72
C ALA A 230 18.54 6.43 -2.81
N PHE A 231 17.51 7.21 -2.51
CA PHE A 231 16.35 6.74 -1.74
C PHE A 231 15.34 5.98 -2.57
N THR A 232 15.25 6.28 -3.87
CA THR A 232 14.21 5.71 -4.74
C THR A 232 14.34 4.19 -4.87
N GLY A 233 13.24 3.48 -4.67
CA GLY A 233 13.15 2.03 -4.76
C GLY A 233 13.55 1.28 -3.49
N LYS A 234 14.09 1.97 -2.46
CA LYS A 234 14.41 1.35 -1.17
C LYS A 234 13.14 0.93 -0.43
N ASP A 235 13.26 -0.07 0.42
CA ASP A 235 12.19 -0.56 1.26
C ASP A 235 11.87 0.46 2.37
N ALA A 236 10.63 0.94 2.40
CA ALA A 236 10.20 1.94 3.37
C ALA A 236 10.06 1.38 4.80
N THR A 237 10.07 0.05 4.96
CA THR A 237 10.04 -0.63 6.26
C THR A 237 11.45 -0.97 6.78
N ASN A 238 12.48 -0.84 5.93
CA ASN A 238 13.87 -1.12 6.28
C ASN A 238 14.68 0.17 6.46
N ALA A 239 14.60 0.75 7.64
CA ALA A 239 15.31 1.99 7.97
C ALA A 239 16.85 1.84 7.87
N GLU A 240 17.40 0.63 8.06
CA GLU A 240 18.85 0.37 7.94
C GLU A 240 19.33 0.55 6.49
N GLU A 241 18.54 0.20 5.49
CA GLU A 241 18.90 0.43 4.08
C GLU A 241 19.05 1.93 3.76
N VAL A 242 18.26 2.77 4.44
CA VAL A 242 18.34 4.23 4.31
C VAL A 242 19.54 4.79 5.06
N HIS A 243 19.80 4.29 6.27
CA HIS A 243 20.93 4.73 7.08
C HIS A 243 22.29 4.52 6.40
N ASN A 244 22.41 3.48 5.60
CA ASN A 244 23.66 3.12 4.90
C ASN A 244 23.86 3.87 3.56
N ILE A 245 23.10 4.93 3.29
CA ILE A 245 23.33 5.78 2.11
C ILE A 245 24.55 6.66 2.34
N ASP A 246 25.48 6.65 1.36
CA ASP A 246 26.71 7.45 1.45
C ASP A 246 26.43 8.95 1.38
N ALA A 247 27.05 9.70 2.29
CA ALA A 247 26.97 11.15 2.32
C ALA A 247 27.67 11.78 1.10
N VAL A 248 27.11 12.87 0.60
CA VAL A 248 27.71 13.65 -0.50
C VAL A 248 28.99 14.33 -0.04
N THR A 249 30.07 14.17 -0.81
CA THR A 249 31.36 14.80 -0.52
C THR A 249 31.23 16.32 -0.46
N GLY A 250 31.70 16.93 0.62
CA GLY A 250 31.62 18.38 0.88
C GLY A 250 30.26 18.84 1.43
N ALA A 251 29.30 17.93 1.64
CA ALA A 251 27.99 18.22 2.23
C ALA A 251 27.59 17.20 3.31
N THR A 252 28.57 16.61 4.01
CA THR A 252 28.37 15.47 4.91
C THR A 252 27.31 15.72 5.99
N TYR A 253 27.36 16.84 6.69
CA TYR A 253 26.40 17.13 7.78
C TYR A 253 24.98 17.30 7.25
N SER A 254 24.80 18.02 6.14
CA SER A 254 23.49 18.15 5.50
C SER A 254 22.99 16.82 4.96
N SER A 255 23.89 15.97 4.43
CA SER A 255 23.55 14.63 3.93
C SER A 255 23.06 13.73 5.07
N ASN A 256 23.79 13.66 6.18
CA ASN A 256 23.38 12.88 7.34
C ASN A 256 22.05 13.41 7.91
N GLY A 257 21.87 14.74 7.98
CA GLY A 257 20.60 15.30 8.43
C GLY A 257 19.42 14.99 7.50
N ILE A 258 19.63 14.89 6.17
CA ILE A 258 18.60 14.41 5.24
C ILE A 258 18.28 12.93 5.52
N ILE A 259 19.31 12.10 5.69
CA ILE A 259 19.15 10.68 6.02
C ILE A 259 18.37 10.52 7.32
N ASP A 260 18.75 11.25 8.38
CA ASP A 260 18.07 11.21 9.67
C ASP A 260 16.59 11.67 9.57
N ALA A 261 16.32 12.73 8.81
CA ALA A 261 14.95 13.21 8.59
C ALA A 261 14.08 12.18 7.84
N VAL A 262 14.66 11.50 6.84
CA VAL A 262 13.99 10.42 6.10
C VAL A 262 13.77 9.21 7.01
N MET A 263 14.75 8.83 7.82
CA MET A 263 14.59 7.74 8.80
C MET A 263 13.48 8.04 9.82
N ASN A 264 13.41 9.26 10.32
CA ASN A 264 12.34 9.69 11.21
C ASN A 264 10.96 9.60 10.52
N ALA A 265 10.87 9.97 9.25
CA ALA A 265 9.65 9.79 8.45
C ALA A 265 9.28 8.30 8.29
N LEU A 266 10.24 7.45 8.00
CA LEU A 266 10.02 6.00 7.81
C LEU A 266 9.61 5.28 9.09
N ASN A 267 10.04 5.71 10.26
CA ASN A 267 9.55 5.17 11.53
C ASN A 267 8.05 5.40 11.70
N LEU A 268 7.52 6.54 11.29
CA LEU A 268 6.09 6.80 11.26
C LEU A 268 5.36 5.92 10.22
N ALA A 269 5.99 5.59 9.10
CA ALA A 269 5.45 4.68 8.09
C ALA A 269 5.27 3.25 8.64
N ILE A 270 6.20 2.77 9.45
CA ILE A 270 6.11 1.44 10.10
C ILE A 270 4.96 1.42 11.11
N GLU A 271 4.79 2.50 11.89
CA GLU A 271 3.69 2.60 12.85
C GLU A 271 2.32 2.59 12.18
N ASP A 272 2.18 3.26 11.04
CA ASP A 272 0.94 3.30 10.26
C ASP A 272 0.55 1.91 9.70
N GLU A 273 1.52 1.10 9.27
CA GLU A 273 1.26 -0.27 8.82
C GLU A 273 0.76 -1.17 9.94
N VAL A 274 1.24 -0.98 11.17
CA VAL A 274 0.76 -1.72 12.36
C VAL A 274 -0.66 -1.33 12.74
N ILE A 275 -1.04 -0.05 12.56
CA ILE A 275 -2.39 0.44 12.91
C ILE A 275 -3.45 -0.06 11.92
N ASN A 276 -3.08 -0.36 10.68
CA ASN A 276 -3.97 -0.91 9.65
C ASN A 276 -4.20 -2.43 9.76
N LEU A 277 -3.70 -3.10 10.80
CA LEU A 277 -4.09 -4.47 11.08
C LEU A 277 -5.58 -4.49 11.42
N PRO A 278 -6.39 -5.36 10.78
CA PRO A 278 -7.81 -5.48 11.10
C PRO A 278 -7.97 -5.72 12.61
N THR A 279 -8.71 -4.86 13.28
CA THR A 279 -8.98 -4.96 14.73
C THR A 279 -9.62 -6.29 15.14
N GLU A 280 -10.14 -7.06 14.21
CA GLU A 280 -10.68 -8.41 14.43
C GLU A 280 -9.61 -9.47 14.79
N GLN A 281 -8.31 -9.21 14.57
CA GLN A 281 -7.24 -10.13 14.96
C GLN A 281 -6.72 -9.91 16.40
N LEU A 282 -7.07 -8.80 17.04
CA LEU A 282 -6.73 -8.57 18.42
C LEU A 282 -7.76 -9.25 19.35
N LYS A 283 -7.51 -10.51 19.69
CA LYS A 283 -8.27 -11.15 20.78
C LYS A 283 -7.94 -10.48 22.10
N ALA A 284 -8.93 -10.29 22.97
CA ALA A 284 -8.68 -9.79 24.31
C ALA A 284 -7.60 -10.63 25.01
N GLY A 285 -6.46 -10.02 25.30
CA GLY A 285 -5.29 -10.67 25.90
C GLY A 285 -4.29 -9.62 26.37
N ILE A 286 -3.33 -10.06 27.16
CA ILE A 286 -2.20 -9.20 27.58
C ILE A 286 -1.12 -9.32 26.52
N TYR A 287 -0.80 -8.23 25.85
CA TYR A 287 0.30 -8.13 24.92
C TYR A 287 1.49 -7.46 25.59
N SER A 288 2.65 -8.11 25.61
CA SER A 288 3.91 -7.50 26.06
C SER A 288 4.73 -7.12 24.83
N VAL A 289 5.17 -5.85 24.78
CA VAL A 289 6.10 -5.37 23.78
C VAL A 289 7.45 -5.15 24.47
N ASP A 290 8.48 -5.85 24.02
CA ASP A 290 9.85 -5.61 24.47
C ASP A 290 10.40 -4.39 23.73
N ILE A 291 10.51 -3.26 24.45
CA ILE A 291 11.15 -2.06 23.92
C ILE A 291 12.65 -2.18 24.17
N ALA A 292 13.43 -2.43 23.12
CA ALA A 292 14.89 -2.34 23.19
C ALA A 292 15.29 -0.88 23.17
N TYR A 293 15.79 -0.37 24.30
CA TYR A 293 16.49 0.91 24.35
C TYR A 293 17.94 0.69 23.89
N TYR A 294 18.31 1.30 22.77
CA TYR A 294 19.71 1.46 22.42
C TYR A 294 20.21 2.75 23.07
N SER A 295 21.15 2.61 24.00
CA SER A 295 21.89 3.72 24.64
C SER A 295 23.15 4.06 23.86
#